data_43b3c08342458396da174d0aac224922
#
_entry.id   43b3c08342458396da174d0aac224922
#
_cell.length_a   1.000
_cell.length_b   1.000
_cell.length_c   1.000
_cell.angle_alpha   90.00
_cell.angle_beta   90.00
_cell.angle_gamma   90.00
#
_symmetry.space_group_name_H-M   'P 1'
#
loop_
_entity.id
_entity.type
_entity.pdbx_description
1 polymer ?
#
loop_
_entity_poly.entity_id
_entity_poly.type
_entity_poly.pdbx_seq_one_letter_code
_entity_poly.pdbx_strand_id
1 'polypeptide(L)'
;MNDIADAFYKLKIYCETEHFKGWDPYDGLNSKIFQAIPLLKKSVLCRLMVIQGFKRCPFNMRRMAFVPKEYNAKGIGLFLSGYCNLYKVVENHPQLSEKMGTLEMIKARIEELAELLISLQSKGYSGACWGYNFDWQARRLFLFPKFTPTVVATNFCATALMQAYEITRNKHYLEIALSAADFVIKDLHRTPYNGGFLFSYSPLEGNDTVFNASLLGSRLLSYCFYYTQQEEYKRLAELS
;
A
#
# COMPACT_ATOMS: atom_id res chain seq x y z
N MET A 1 -7.63 -11.23 -27.36
CA MET A 1 -7.86 -11.61 -25.94
C MET A 1 -6.76 -12.52 -25.39
N ASN A 2 -6.15 -13.38 -26.21
CA ASN A 2 -5.11 -14.31 -25.72
C ASN A 2 -3.86 -13.62 -25.14
N ASP A 3 -3.37 -12.52 -25.75
CA ASP A 3 -2.14 -11.85 -25.30
C ASP A 3 -2.24 -11.23 -23.89
N ILE A 4 -3.38 -10.62 -23.53
CA ILE A 4 -3.58 -10.02 -22.20
C ILE A 4 -3.68 -11.11 -21.14
N ALA A 5 -4.44 -12.17 -21.40
CA ALA A 5 -4.57 -13.30 -20.47
C ALA A 5 -3.23 -14.01 -20.28
N ASP A 6 -2.43 -14.15 -21.34
CA ASP A 6 -1.09 -14.75 -21.26
C ASP A 6 -0.10 -13.88 -20.47
N ALA A 7 -0.11 -12.57 -20.70
CA ALA A 7 0.71 -11.63 -19.97
C ALA A 7 0.34 -11.62 -18.46
N PHE A 8 -0.96 -11.62 -18.14
CA PHE A 8 -1.45 -11.70 -16.79
C PHE A 8 -1.04 -13.01 -16.11
N TYR A 9 -1.19 -14.14 -16.79
CA TYR A 9 -0.79 -15.45 -16.28
C TYR A 9 0.71 -15.52 -15.95
N LYS A 10 1.57 -15.04 -16.86
CA LYS A 10 3.01 -14.97 -16.64
C LYS A 10 3.35 -14.11 -15.42
N LEU A 11 2.70 -12.94 -15.28
CA LEU A 11 2.88 -12.07 -14.13
C LEU A 11 2.44 -12.74 -12.83
N LYS A 12 1.26 -13.39 -12.83
CA LYS A 12 0.73 -14.13 -11.69
C LYS A 12 1.74 -15.18 -11.20
N ILE A 13 2.20 -16.05 -12.11
CA ILE A 13 3.19 -17.09 -11.77
C ILE A 13 4.48 -16.48 -11.23
N TYR A 14 5.00 -15.41 -11.86
CA TYR A 14 6.19 -14.73 -11.37
C TYR A 14 6.00 -14.21 -9.93
N CYS A 15 4.89 -13.53 -9.65
CA CYS A 15 4.62 -12.98 -8.32
C CYS A 15 4.48 -14.09 -7.25
N GLU A 16 3.80 -15.20 -7.60
CA GLU A 16 3.65 -16.35 -6.71
C GLU A 16 5.00 -17.04 -6.44
N THR A 17 5.83 -17.23 -7.47
CA THR A 17 7.18 -17.81 -7.35
C THR A 17 8.09 -16.95 -6.47
N GLU A 18 7.96 -15.63 -6.56
CA GLU A 18 8.71 -14.68 -5.71
C GLU A 18 8.03 -14.46 -4.34
N HIS A 19 6.99 -15.23 -4.00
CA HIS A 19 6.22 -15.10 -2.76
C HIS A 19 5.74 -13.67 -2.49
N PHE A 20 5.39 -12.93 -3.55
CA PHE A 20 4.98 -11.51 -3.50
C PHE A 20 6.02 -10.56 -2.89
N LYS A 21 7.27 -10.99 -2.75
CA LYS A 21 8.40 -10.16 -2.34
C LYS A 21 9.08 -9.52 -3.53
N GLY A 22 9.49 -8.28 -3.37
CA GLY A 22 10.15 -7.56 -4.45
C GLY A 22 11.05 -6.45 -3.96
N TRP A 23 11.55 -5.69 -4.92
CA TRP A 23 12.27 -4.45 -4.71
C TRP A 23 11.40 -3.28 -5.14
N ASP A 24 11.56 -2.14 -4.45
CA ASP A 24 10.93 -0.87 -4.81
C ASP A 24 11.96 0.05 -5.48
N PRO A 25 11.58 0.91 -6.44
CA PRO A 25 12.48 1.90 -7.02
C PRO A 25 13.17 2.82 -6.00
N TYR A 26 12.63 2.98 -4.81
CA TYR A 26 13.11 3.88 -3.77
C TYR A 26 13.77 3.18 -2.58
N ASP A 27 13.94 1.87 -2.60
CA ASP A 27 14.45 1.04 -1.51
C ASP A 27 15.99 1.05 -1.33
N GLY A 28 16.69 1.89 -2.08
CA GLY A 28 18.16 1.95 -2.05
C GLY A 28 18.76 2.15 -0.66
N LEU A 29 18.05 2.81 0.24
CA LEU A 29 18.50 3.00 1.63
C LEU A 29 18.43 1.72 2.48
N ASN A 30 17.72 0.67 2.02
CA ASN A 30 17.74 -0.64 2.67
C ASN A 30 19.00 -1.46 2.36
N SER A 31 19.91 -0.94 1.53
CA SER A 31 21.22 -1.57 1.28
C SER A 31 21.95 -1.83 2.58
N LYS A 32 22.36 -3.07 2.83
CA LYS A 32 23.17 -3.41 4.01
C LYS A 32 24.50 -2.65 4.03
N ILE A 33 25.09 -2.38 2.86
CA ILE A 33 26.30 -1.56 2.72
C ILE A 33 26.04 -0.13 3.19
N PHE A 34 24.94 0.49 2.70
CA PHE A 34 24.56 1.84 3.11
C PHE A 34 24.28 1.90 4.61
N GLN A 35 23.55 0.92 5.14
CA GLN A 35 23.21 0.85 6.55
C GLN A 35 24.39 0.64 7.48
N ALA A 36 25.48 0.02 6.99
CA ALA A 36 26.72 -0.18 7.75
C ALA A 36 27.54 1.11 7.94
N ILE A 37 27.26 2.20 7.20
CA ILE A 37 28.05 3.43 7.23
C ILE A 37 27.24 4.57 7.85
N PRO A 38 27.37 4.85 9.18
CA PRO A 38 26.55 5.86 9.86
C PRO A 38 26.65 7.27 9.28
N LEU A 39 27.83 7.64 8.75
CA LEU A 39 28.07 8.95 8.16
C LEU A 39 27.20 9.19 6.92
N LEU A 40 27.02 8.17 6.07
CA LEU A 40 26.15 8.27 4.88
C LEU A 40 24.68 8.45 5.26
N LYS A 41 24.24 7.81 6.35
CA LYS A 41 22.84 7.92 6.84
C LYS A 41 22.50 9.32 7.33
N LYS A 42 23.45 10.05 7.89
CA LYS A 42 23.23 11.41 8.41
C LYS A 42 23.13 12.45 7.30
N SER A 43 23.75 12.24 6.16
CA SER A 43 23.78 13.21 5.05
C SER A 43 22.54 13.09 4.16
N VAL A 44 21.75 14.17 4.05
CA VAL A 44 20.61 14.28 3.10
C VAL A 44 21.08 14.05 1.66
N LEU A 45 22.23 14.63 1.28
CA LEU A 45 22.78 14.51 -0.07
C LEU A 45 23.14 13.04 -0.39
N CYS A 46 23.79 12.34 0.55
CA CYS A 46 24.14 10.94 0.36
C CYS A 46 22.89 10.07 0.21
N ARG A 47 21.85 10.27 1.05
CA ARG A 47 20.58 9.56 0.92
C ARG A 47 19.94 9.79 -0.46
N LEU A 48 19.90 11.04 -0.92
CA LEU A 48 19.34 11.36 -2.24
C LEU A 48 20.14 10.76 -3.37
N MET A 49 21.49 10.81 -3.31
CA MET A 49 22.36 10.21 -4.33
C MET A 49 22.17 8.70 -4.41
N VAL A 50 22.09 8.01 -3.28
CA VAL A 50 21.84 6.56 -3.25
C VAL A 50 20.51 6.21 -3.87
N ILE A 51 19.40 6.85 -3.45
CA ILE A 51 18.07 6.61 -4.02
C ILE A 51 18.04 6.88 -5.53
N GLN A 52 18.58 8.03 -5.97
CA GLN A 52 18.57 8.38 -7.39
C GLN A 52 19.49 7.47 -8.22
N GLY A 53 20.63 7.03 -7.65
CA GLY A 53 21.53 6.07 -8.26
C GLY A 53 20.83 4.73 -8.52
N PHE A 54 20.20 4.15 -7.50
CA PHE A 54 19.45 2.88 -7.64
C PHE A 54 18.26 3.01 -8.61
N LYS A 55 17.55 4.14 -8.58
CA LYS A 55 16.39 4.38 -9.45
C LYS A 55 16.76 4.52 -10.92
N ARG A 56 17.91 5.16 -11.23
CA ARG A 56 18.30 5.51 -12.60
C ARG A 56 19.32 4.55 -13.21
N CYS A 57 19.94 3.68 -12.39
CA CYS A 57 20.88 2.72 -12.89
C CYS A 57 20.20 1.76 -13.87
N PRO A 58 20.72 1.58 -15.09
CA PRO A 58 20.15 0.66 -16.07
C PRO A 58 20.30 -0.81 -15.65
N PHE A 59 21.19 -1.09 -14.70
CA PHE A 59 21.38 -2.43 -14.14
C PHE A 59 20.82 -2.51 -12.73
N ASN A 60 20.20 -3.65 -12.39
CA ASN A 60 19.71 -3.86 -11.03
C ASN A 60 20.84 -4.17 -10.06
N MET A 61 21.40 -3.15 -9.44
CA MET A 61 22.50 -3.27 -8.47
C MET A 61 22.08 -3.76 -7.08
N ARG A 62 20.77 -4.01 -6.84
CA ARG A 62 20.25 -4.34 -5.51
C ARG A 62 20.86 -5.60 -4.92
N ARG A 63 21.08 -6.62 -5.74
CA ARG A 63 21.78 -7.84 -5.30
C ARG A 63 23.21 -7.54 -4.83
N MET A 64 23.96 -6.73 -5.58
CA MET A 64 25.34 -6.36 -5.26
C MET A 64 25.42 -5.49 -4.01
N ALA A 65 24.42 -4.63 -3.80
CA ALA A 65 24.33 -3.76 -2.64
C ALA A 65 23.62 -4.42 -1.42
N PHE A 66 23.30 -5.70 -1.51
CA PHE A 66 22.60 -6.47 -0.48
C PHE A 66 21.30 -5.82 -0.02
N VAL A 67 20.49 -5.27 -0.96
CA VAL A 67 19.13 -4.85 -0.69
C VAL A 67 18.25 -6.09 -0.67
N PRO A 68 17.57 -6.40 0.44
CA PRO A 68 16.70 -7.58 0.54
C PRO A 68 15.44 -7.39 -0.30
N LYS A 69 14.88 -8.48 -0.84
CA LYS A 69 13.50 -8.52 -1.31
C LYS A 69 12.58 -8.64 -0.11
N GLU A 70 11.63 -7.73 0.04
CA GLU A 70 10.72 -7.69 1.17
C GLU A 70 9.27 -7.46 0.73
N TYR A 71 8.34 -7.60 1.67
CA TYR A 71 6.95 -7.24 1.43
C TYR A 71 6.79 -5.72 1.49
N ASN A 72 6.16 -5.15 0.47
CA ASN A 72 5.66 -3.78 0.48
C ASN A 72 4.16 -3.83 0.75
N ALA A 73 3.68 -3.26 1.85
CA ALA A 73 2.28 -3.34 2.26
C ALA A 73 1.32 -2.84 1.17
N LYS A 74 1.63 -1.70 0.53
CA LYS A 74 0.83 -1.21 -0.62
C LYS A 74 0.85 -2.19 -1.79
N GLY A 75 2.00 -2.83 -2.06
CA GLY A 75 2.13 -3.87 -3.08
C GLY A 75 1.25 -5.08 -2.77
N ILE A 76 1.26 -5.57 -1.53
CA ILE A 76 0.38 -6.66 -1.08
C ILE A 76 -1.10 -6.27 -1.20
N GLY A 77 -1.48 -5.03 -0.82
CA GLY A 77 -2.84 -4.52 -1.03
C GLY A 77 -3.26 -4.53 -2.50
N LEU A 78 -2.36 -4.15 -3.41
CA LEU A 78 -2.63 -4.19 -4.86
C LEU A 78 -2.74 -5.64 -5.38
N PHE A 79 -1.92 -6.57 -4.91
CA PHE A 79 -2.05 -7.99 -5.25
C PHE A 79 -3.37 -8.56 -4.72
N LEU A 80 -3.74 -8.26 -3.48
CA LEU A 80 -5.01 -8.68 -2.90
C LEU A 80 -6.19 -8.18 -3.75
N SER A 81 -6.22 -6.88 -4.12
CA SER A 81 -7.23 -6.34 -5.03
C SER A 81 -7.22 -7.03 -6.39
N GLY A 82 -6.04 -7.36 -6.91
CA GLY A 82 -5.88 -8.10 -8.16
C GLY A 82 -6.52 -9.49 -8.10
N TYR A 83 -6.29 -10.22 -6.99
CA TYR A 83 -6.91 -11.54 -6.78
C TYR A 83 -8.43 -11.45 -6.54
N CYS A 84 -8.92 -10.41 -5.86
CA CYS A 84 -10.35 -10.16 -5.74
C CYS A 84 -11.01 -9.92 -7.10
N ASN A 85 -10.36 -9.15 -7.97
CA ASN A 85 -10.83 -8.95 -9.34
C ASN A 85 -10.75 -10.24 -10.18
N LEU A 86 -9.68 -11.03 -10.02
CA LEU A 86 -9.52 -12.32 -10.69
C LEU A 86 -10.66 -13.29 -10.29
N TYR A 87 -11.01 -13.33 -9.00
CA TYR A 87 -12.13 -14.12 -8.52
C TYR A 87 -13.43 -13.78 -9.27
N LYS A 88 -13.78 -12.49 -9.34
CA LYS A 88 -14.98 -12.01 -10.06
C LYS A 88 -14.92 -12.33 -11.57
N VAL A 89 -13.73 -12.26 -12.17
CA VAL A 89 -13.54 -12.62 -13.59
C VAL A 89 -13.77 -14.11 -13.81
N VAL A 90 -13.19 -15.00 -12.99
CA VAL A 90 -13.35 -16.46 -13.13
C VAL A 90 -14.78 -16.89 -12.78
N GLU A 91 -15.42 -16.24 -11.81
CA GLU A 91 -16.84 -16.48 -11.49
C GLU A 91 -17.76 -16.20 -12.68
N ASN A 92 -17.51 -15.11 -13.43
CA ASN A 92 -18.28 -14.76 -14.63
C ASN A 92 -17.83 -15.50 -15.90
N HIS A 93 -16.61 -16.06 -15.90
CA HIS A 93 -16.00 -16.76 -17.04
C HIS A 93 -15.34 -18.08 -16.59
N PRO A 94 -16.12 -19.13 -16.22
CA PRO A 94 -15.60 -20.37 -15.65
C PRO A 94 -14.56 -21.09 -16.50
N GLN A 95 -14.58 -20.89 -17.84
CA GLN A 95 -13.59 -21.46 -18.76
C GLN A 95 -12.16 -20.96 -18.51
N LEU A 96 -11.98 -19.88 -17.74
CA LEU A 96 -10.65 -19.37 -17.37
C LEU A 96 -10.05 -20.12 -16.16
N SER A 97 -10.84 -20.91 -15.45
CA SER A 97 -10.41 -21.60 -14.22
C SER A 97 -9.26 -22.58 -14.46
N GLU A 98 -9.23 -23.25 -15.61
CA GLU A 98 -8.15 -24.18 -15.98
C GLU A 98 -6.77 -23.48 -15.98
N LYS A 99 -6.72 -22.24 -16.46
CA LYS A 99 -5.47 -21.47 -16.57
C LYS A 99 -5.18 -20.60 -15.34
N MET A 100 -6.22 -20.01 -14.76
CA MET A 100 -6.08 -18.99 -13.71
C MET A 100 -6.20 -19.56 -12.29
N GLY A 101 -6.72 -20.77 -12.14
CA GLY A 101 -7.04 -21.44 -10.89
C GLY A 101 -8.54 -21.45 -10.61
N THR A 102 -8.99 -22.41 -9.81
CA THR A 102 -10.40 -22.52 -9.40
C THR A 102 -10.78 -21.40 -8.43
N LEU A 103 -12.09 -21.17 -8.24
CA LEU A 103 -12.57 -20.16 -7.30
C LEU A 103 -12.08 -20.41 -5.87
N GLU A 104 -12.01 -21.69 -5.47
CA GLU A 104 -11.49 -22.09 -4.15
C GLU A 104 -10.01 -21.75 -4.00
N MET A 105 -9.19 -22.02 -5.01
CA MET A 105 -7.76 -21.69 -5.00
C MET A 105 -7.54 -20.18 -4.95
N ILE A 106 -8.31 -19.40 -5.73
CA ILE A 106 -8.22 -17.95 -5.76
C ILE A 106 -8.67 -17.37 -4.41
N LYS A 107 -9.77 -17.89 -3.83
CA LYS A 107 -10.27 -17.48 -2.52
C LYS A 107 -9.24 -17.77 -1.40
N ALA A 108 -8.63 -18.93 -1.40
CA ALA A 108 -7.56 -19.27 -0.44
C ALA A 108 -6.38 -18.29 -0.55
N ARG A 109 -6.02 -17.87 -1.77
CA ARG A 109 -4.97 -16.86 -1.99
C ARG A 109 -5.39 -15.47 -1.52
N ILE A 110 -6.66 -15.10 -1.66
CA ILE A 110 -7.22 -13.85 -1.11
C ILE A 110 -7.08 -13.85 0.41
N GLU A 111 -7.45 -14.94 1.08
CA GLU A 111 -7.34 -15.08 2.53
C GLU A 111 -5.88 -14.99 2.99
N GLU A 112 -4.96 -15.70 2.33
CA GLU A 112 -3.51 -15.63 2.63
C GLU A 112 -2.95 -14.19 2.51
N LEU A 113 -3.29 -13.49 1.41
CA LEU A 113 -2.83 -12.13 1.19
C LEU A 113 -3.48 -11.13 2.16
N ALA A 114 -4.73 -11.35 2.56
CA ALA A 114 -5.41 -10.51 3.55
C ALA A 114 -4.75 -10.63 4.94
N GLU A 115 -4.48 -11.86 5.40
CA GLU A 115 -3.78 -12.11 6.67
C GLU A 115 -2.36 -11.52 6.65
N LEU A 116 -1.63 -11.72 5.54
CA LEU A 116 -0.32 -11.11 5.36
C LEU A 116 -0.41 -9.57 5.44
N LEU A 117 -1.38 -8.96 4.76
CA LEU A 117 -1.58 -7.51 4.78
C LEU A 117 -1.88 -6.98 6.18
N ILE A 118 -2.71 -7.69 6.95
CA ILE A 118 -3.01 -7.36 8.34
C ILE A 118 -1.75 -7.42 9.19
N SER A 119 -0.88 -8.41 8.98
CA SER A 119 0.39 -8.54 9.71
C SER A 119 1.39 -7.40 9.43
N LEU A 120 1.25 -6.71 8.31
CA LEU A 120 2.12 -5.61 7.87
C LEU A 120 1.66 -4.22 8.35
N GLN A 121 0.67 -4.13 9.22
CA GLN A 121 0.20 -2.85 9.77
C GLN A 121 1.29 -2.11 10.52
N SER A 122 1.35 -0.80 10.35
CA SER A 122 2.11 0.10 11.20
C SER A 122 1.48 0.19 12.59
N LYS A 123 2.29 0.16 13.64
CA LYS A 123 1.80 0.09 15.03
C LYS A 123 1.91 1.46 15.73
N GLY A 124 1.06 1.68 16.73
CA GLY A 124 1.11 2.88 17.57
C GLY A 124 0.26 4.04 17.05
N TYR A 125 -0.73 3.77 16.19
CA TYR A 125 -1.66 4.74 15.64
C TYR A 125 -3.10 4.42 16.04
N SER A 126 -4.01 5.36 15.82
CA SER A 126 -5.41 5.30 16.27
C SER A 126 -6.24 4.24 15.56
N GLY A 127 -5.82 3.78 14.39
CA GLY A 127 -6.48 2.77 13.60
C GLY A 127 -5.52 2.01 12.69
N ALA A 128 -6.03 1.06 11.94
CA ALA A 128 -5.24 0.29 10.99
C ALA A 128 -4.63 1.21 9.92
N CYS A 129 -3.33 1.12 9.74
CA CYS A 129 -2.62 1.94 8.78
C CYS A 129 -1.36 1.22 8.29
N TRP A 130 -0.83 1.65 7.13
CA TRP A 130 0.31 1.01 6.50
C TRP A 130 1.30 2.03 5.95
N GLY A 131 2.58 1.68 6.06
CA GLY A 131 3.71 2.41 5.53
C GLY A 131 4.57 1.55 4.61
N TYR A 132 5.58 2.15 4.02
CA TYR A 132 6.56 1.43 3.20
C TYR A 132 7.59 0.71 4.07
N ASN A 133 8.10 -0.40 3.59
CA ASN A 133 9.11 -1.23 4.26
C ASN A 133 10.55 -0.71 4.11
N PHE A 134 10.73 0.53 3.68
CA PHE A 134 12.03 1.16 3.46
C PHE A 134 12.03 2.62 3.90
N ASP A 135 13.22 3.09 4.31
CA ASP A 135 13.47 4.51 4.50
C ASP A 135 13.56 5.20 3.14
N TRP A 136 12.96 6.39 3.00
CA TRP A 136 13.16 7.18 1.79
C TRP A 136 13.30 8.67 2.08
N GLN A 137 14.13 9.35 1.29
CA GLN A 137 14.37 10.77 1.41
C GLN A 137 13.53 11.53 0.42
N ALA A 138 12.59 12.34 0.89
CA ALA A 138 11.86 13.26 0.07
C ALA A 138 12.78 14.41 -0.42
N ARG A 139 12.62 14.85 -1.67
CA ARG A 139 13.52 15.84 -2.29
C ARG A 139 13.59 17.18 -1.55
N ARG A 140 12.48 17.63 -0.98
CA ARG A 140 12.35 18.96 -0.36
C ARG A 140 12.05 18.91 1.14
N LEU A 141 11.89 17.72 1.70
CA LEU A 141 11.43 17.54 3.06
C LEU A 141 12.49 16.83 3.89
N PHE A 142 12.12 15.72 4.44
CA PHE A 142 12.89 14.99 5.43
C PHE A 142 12.95 13.52 5.08
N LEU A 143 13.65 12.76 5.89
CA LEU A 143 13.67 11.32 5.81
C LEU A 143 12.31 10.77 6.29
N PHE A 144 11.66 9.96 5.47
CA PHE A 144 10.56 9.11 5.88
C PHE A 144 11.12 7.79 6.42
N PRO A 145 11.01 7.53 7.71
CA PRO A 145 11.39 6.24 8.27
C PRO A 145 10.51 5.12 7.71
N LYS A 146 11.08 3.95 7.53
CA LYS A 146 10.31 2.75 7.17
C LYS A 146 9.16 2.53 8.16
N PHE A 147 8.07 1.98 7.65
CA PHE A 147 6.82 1.73 8.39
C PHE A 147 6.08 2.98 8.89
N THR A 148 6.54 4.20 8.59
CA THR A 148 5.72 5.39 8.79
C THR A 148 4.48 5.29 7.89
N PRO A 149 3.27 5.29 8.45
CA PRO A 149 2.06 5.13 7.64
C PRO A 149 1.82 6.37 6.78
N THR A 150 1.26 6.11 5.61
CA THR A 150 0.81 7.17 4.70
C THR A 150 -0.66 6.93 4.35
N VAL A 151 -1.41 8.00 4.13
CA VAL A 151 -2.81 7.89 3.69
C VAL A 151 -2.90 7.13 2.36
N VAL A 152 -1.89 7.27 1.51
CA VAL A 152 -1.84 6.56 0.21
C VAL A 152 -1.76 5.05 0.41
N ALA A 153 -0.78 4.55 1.17
CA ALA A 153 -0.67 3.12 1.42
C ALA A 153 -1.90 2.59 2.17
N THR A 154 -2.36 3.33 3.19
CA THR A 154 -3.51 2.97 4.01
C THR A 154 -4.78 2.85 3.17
N ASN A 155 -5.07 3.80 2.28
CA ASN A 155 -6.25 3.70 1.41
C ASN A 155 -6.22 2.44 0.53
N PHE A 156 -5.09 2.13 -0.11
CA PHE A 156 -4.99 0.93 -0.96
C PHE A 156 -5.12 -0.36 -0.15
N CYS A 157 -4.53 -0.43 1.03
CA CYS A 157 -4.58 -1.60 1.90
C CYS A 157 -5.99 -1.83 2.47
N ALA A 158 -6.60 -0.79 3.03
CA ALA A 158 -7.94 -0.87 3.60
C ALA A 158 -9.00 -1.23 2.55
N THR A 159 -8.96 -0.59 1.37
CA THR A 159 -9.91 -0.91 0.30
C THR A 159 -9.71 -2.32 -0.26
N ALA A 160 -8.50 -2.87 -0.25
CA ALA A 160 -8.25 -4.26 -0.63
C ALA A 160 -8.86 -5.24 0.39
N LEU A 161 -8.78 -4.94 1.69
CA LEU A 161 -9.45 -5.74 2.74
C LEU A 161 -10.97 -5.67 2.64
N MET A 162 -11.56 -4.52 2.28
CA MET A 162 -12.99 -4.41 1.99
C MET A 162 -13.39 -5.32 0.82
N GLN A 163 -12.60 -5.35 -0.26
CA GLN A 163 -12.84 -6.25 -1.40
C GLN A 163 -12.70 -7.74 -1.00
N ALA A 164 -11.74 -8.06 -0.15
CA ALA A 164 -11.58 -9.41 0.38
C ALA A 164 -12.80 -9.82 1.23
N TYR A 165 -13.34 -8.92 2.06
CA TYR A 165 -14.59 -9.14 2.79
C TYR A 165 -15.77 -9.43 1.85
N GLU A 166 -15.92 -8.72 0.75
CA GLU A 166 -17.01 -8.94 -0.21
C GLU A 166 -17.03 -10.37 -0.76
N ILE A 167 -15.85 -10.98 -0.94
CA ILE A 167 -15.71 -12.34 -1.47
C ILE A 167 -15.78 -13.40 -0.36
N THR A 168 -15.03 -13.18 0.72
CA THR A 168 -14.86 -14.20 1.78
C THR A 168 -15.94 -14.17 2.83
N ARG A 169 -16.62 -13.01 3.01
CA ARG A 169 -17.55 -12.69 4.10
C ARG A 169 -16.91 -12.74 5.50
N ASN A 170 -15.58 -12.73 5.57
CA ASN A 170 -14.87 -12.63 6.85
C ASN A 170 -14.96 -11.21 7.40
N LYS A 171 -15.77 -11.01 8.44
CA LYS A 171 -16.03 -9.71 9.07
C LYS A 171 -14.77 -9.06 9.62
N HIS A 172 -13.78 -9.85 10.05
CA HIS A 172 -12.51 -9.34 10.58
C HIS A 172 -11.80 -8.45 9.55
N TYR A 173 -11.83 -8.80 8.26
CA TYR A 173 -11.24 -7.96 7.20
C TYR A 173 -11.93 -6.59 7.08
N LEU A 174 -13.26 -6.59 7.19
CA LEU A 174 -14.02 -5.34 7.17
C LEU A 174 -13.76 -4.49 8.42
N GLU A 175 -13.73 -5.08 9.60
CA GLU A 175 -13.46 -4.39 10.87
C GLU A 175 -12.10 -3.69 10.85
N ILE A 176 -11.04 -4.40 10.42
CA ILE A 176 -9.71 -3.82 10.26
C ILE A 176 -9.73 -2.69 9.22
N ALA A 177 -10.37 -2.89 8.08
CA ALA A 177 -10.44 -1.87 7.04
C ALA A 177 -11.17 -0.61 7.49
N LEU A 178 -12.29 -0.75 8.22
CA LEU A 178 -13.06 0.37 8.75
C LEU A 178 -12.29 1.14 9.83
N SER A 179 -11.51 0.44 10.66
CA SER A 179 -10.67 1.10 11.68
C SER A 179 -9.65 2.07 11.07
N ALA A 180 -9.30 1.92 9.78
CA ALA A 180 -8.41 2.85 9.09
C ALA A 180 -8.97 4.28 8.99
N ALA A 181 -10.28 4.47 9.14
CA ALA A 181 -10.88 5.80 9.26
C ALA A 181 -10.35 6.54 10.49
N ASP A 182 -10.13 5.85 11.60
CA ASP A 182 -9.58 6.45 12.81
C ASP A 182 -8.16 7.00 12.60
N PHE A 183 -7.32 6.28 11.86
CA PHE A 183 -6.01 6.80 11.44
C PHE A 183 -6.15 8.09 10.62
N VAL A 184 -7.04 8.11 9.62
CA VAL A 184 -7.22 9.30 8.77
C VAL A 184 -7.74 10.49 9.58
N ILE A 185 -8.68 10.25 10.49
CA ILE A 185 -9.35 11.32 11.25
C ILE A 185 -8.51 11.86 12.40
N LYS A 186 -7.79 10.97 13.11
CA LYS A 186 -7.13 11.29 14.39
C LYS A 186 -5.63 11.51 14.25
N ASP A 187 -4.96 10.85 13.30
CA ASP A 187 -3.50 10.87 13.21
C ASP A 187 -2.98 11.77 12.08
N LEU A 188 -3.81 12.12 11.08
CA LEU A 188 -3.41 13.03 10.01
C LEU A 188 -3.74 14.48 10.35
N HIS A 189 -2.85 15.39 9.98
CA HIS A 189 -3.07 16.82 10.10
C HIS A 189 -4.13 17.30 9.09
N ARG A 190 -4.85 18.37 9.44
CA ARG A 190 -5.82 19.04 8.59
C ARG A 190 -5.39 20.46 8.31
N THR A 191 -5.09 20.75 7.05
CA THR A 191 -4.72 22.10 6.60
C THR A 191 -5.92 22.78 5.96
N PRO A 192 -6.41 23.93 6.46
CA PRO A 192 -7.54 24.63 5.86
C PRO A 192 -7.30 24.94 4.39
N TYR A 193 -8.30 24.69 3.54
CA TYR A 193 -8.23 24.96 2.10
C TYR A 193 -9.65 25.17 1.51
N ASN A 194 -9.87 26.32 0.87
CA ASN A 194 -11.09 26.65 0.09
C ASN A 194 -12.42 26.28 0.77
N GLY A 195 -12.57 26.61 2.05
CA GLY A 195 -13.81 26.31 2.81
C GLY A 195 -13.90 24.89 3.38
N GLY A 196 -12.92 24.07 3.07
CA GLY A 196 -12.70 22.73 3.66
C GLY A 196 -11.30 22.61 4.21
N PHE A 197 -10.69 21.43 4.01
CA PHE A 197 -9.32 21.18 4.45
C PHE A 197 -8.65 20.08 3.59
N LEU A 198 -7.33 19.97 3.71
CA LEU A 198 -6.56 18.86 3.15
C LEU A 198 -6.06 17.98 4.29
N PHE A 199 -6.20 16.67 4.15
CA PHE A 199 -5.47 15.71 4.99
C PHE A 199 -3.99 15.66 4.59
N SER A 200 -3.10 15.61 5.57
CA SER A 200 -1.67 15.42 5.32
C SER A 200 -1.39 14.05 4.67
N TYR A 201 -0.25 13.93 3.99
CA TYR A 201 0.21 12.67 3.40
C TYR A 201 0.52 11.61 4.46
N SER A 202 1.02 12.03 5.62
CA SER A 202 1.39 11.17 6.76
C SER A 202 1.28 11.97 8.06
N PRO A 203 1.41 11.33 9.25
CA PRO A 203 1.45 12.02 10.54
C PRO A 203 2.69 12.90 10.76
N LEU A 204 3.71 12.81 9.90
CA LEU A 204 4.90 13.64 10.00
C LEU A 204 4.61 15.06 9.50
N GLU A 205 5.32 16.06 10.03
CA GLU A 205 5.21 17.45 9.61
C GLU A 205 5.75 17.68 8.18
N GLY A 206 5.32 18.78 7.53
CA GLY A 206 5.85 19.22 6.25
C GLY A 206 5.37 18.45 5.01
N ASN A 207 4.23 17.77 5.11
CA ASN A 207 3.60 17.04 3.99
C ASN A 207 2.07 17.29 3.89
N ASP A 208 1.65 18.51 4.24
CA ASP A 208 0.26 18.90 4.51
C ASP A 208 -0.52 19.35 3.26
N THR A 209 0.16 19.55 2.13
CA THR A 209 -0.43 20.11 0.90
C THR A 209 -0.33 19.16 -0.30
N VAL A 210 -0.51 17.86 -0.06
CA VAL A 210 -0.46 16.83 -1.10
C VAL A 210 -1.89 16.47 -1.52
N PHE A 211 -2.44 17.19 -2.51
CA PHE A 211 -3.85 17.07 -2.93
C PHE A 211 -4.30 15.65 -3.23
N ASN A 212 -3.55 14.91 -4.04
CA ASN A 212 -3.91 13.53 -4.36
C ASN A 212 -3.90 12.59 -3.15
N ALA A 213 -3.11 12.90 -2.13
CA ALA A 213 -3.12 12.15 -0.87
C ALA A 213 -4.39 12.46 -0.07
N SER A 214 -4.79 13.74 0.04
CA SER A 214 -6.04 14.14 0.67
C SER A 214 -7.25 13.45 0.02
N LEU A 215 -7.35 13.47 -1.30
CA LEU A 215 -8.40 12.77 -2.04
C LEU A 215 -8.45 11.26 -1.78
N LEU A 216 -7.33 10.62 -1.47
CA LEU A 216 -7.33 9.21 -1.07
C LEU A 216 -7.83 9.02 0.37
N GLY A 217 -7.63 9.99 1.25
CA GLY A 217 -8.26 10.03 2.57
C GLY A 217 -9.78 10.16 2.45
N SER A 218 -10.25 11.14 1.65
CA SER A 218 -11.69 11.34 1.36
C SER A 218 -12.32 10.09 0.76
N ARG A 219 -11.63 9.43 -0.19
CA ARG A 219 -12.08 8.17 -0.78
C ARG A 219 -12.24 7.06 0.26
N LEU A 220 -11.29 6.92 1.17
CA LEU A 220 -11.37 5.91 2.23
C LEU A 220 -12.56 6.17 3.16
N LEU A 221 -12.77 7.43 3.58
CA LEU A 221 -13.92 7.81 4.40
C LEU A 221 -15.24 7.58 3.67
N SER A 222 -15.32 7.83 2.35
CA SER A 222 -16.49 7.51 1.55
C SER A 222 -16.83 6.01 1.54
N TYR A 223 -15.82 5.14 1.46
CA TYR A 223 -16.04 3.69 1.62
C TYR A 223 -16.48 3.33 3.04
N CYS A 224 -15.89 3.95 4.07
CA CYS A 224 -16.33 3.72 5.44
C CYS A 224 -17.81 4.17 5.63
N PHE A 225 -18.21 5.30 5.05
CA PHE A 225 -19.62 5.71 5.03
C PHE A 225 -20.51 4.68 4.34
N TYR A 226 -20.11 4.17 3.20
CA TYR A 226 -20.88 3.15 2.47
C TYR A 226 -21.23 1.93 3.34
N TYR A 227 -20.26 1.44 4.13
CA TYR A 227 -20.48 0.27 4.98
C TYR A 227 -21.16 0.57 6.32
N THR A 228 -20.99 1.76 6.88
CA THR A 228 -21.43 2.08 8.27
C THR A 228 -22.59 3.02 8.35
N GLN A 229 -22.86 3.80 7.29
CA GLN A 229 -23.85 4.90 7.24
C GLN A 229 -23.60 5.99 8.30
N GLN A 230 -22.37 6.13 8.82
CA GLN A 230 -22.02 7.19 9.77
C GLN A 230 -21.82 8.52 9.06
N GLU A 231 -22.69 9.48 9.29
CA GLU A 231 -22.69 10.79 8.61
C GLU A 231 -21.39 11.59 8.81
N GLU A 232 -20.63 11.34 9.87
CA GLU A 232 -19.35 11.99 10.09
C GLU A 232 -18.35 11.66 8.97
N TYR A 233 -18.28 10.41 8.53
CA TYR A 233 -17.39 10.00 7.44
C TYR A 233 -17.73 10.71 6.12
N LYS A 234 -19.03 10.81 5.80
CA LYS A 234 -19.51 11.53 4.62
C LYS A 234 -19.11 13.01 4.71
N ARG A 235 -19.44 13.68 5.82
CA ARG A 235 -19.13 15.09 6.02
C ARG A 235 -17.64 15.39 5.89
N LEU A 236 -16.78 14.55 6.48
CA LEU A 236 -15.33 14.74 6.40
C LEU A 236 -14.80 14.46 4.97
N ALA A 237 -15.36 13.48 4.26
CA ALA A 237 -14.99 13.20 2.88
C ALA A 237 -15.38 14.32 1.91
N GLU A 238 -16.52 15.02 2.15
CA GLU A 238 -16.99 16.14 1.33
C GLU A 238 -16.17 17.42 1.58
N LEU A 239 -15.61 17.58 2.77
CA LEU A 239 -14.81 18.75 3.16
C LEU A 239 -13.32 18.64 2.82
N SER A 240 -12.82 17.46 2.40
CA SER A 240 -11.38 17.20 2.24
C SER A 240 -10.92 16.92 0.82
#